data_4e93ec31c53b716b196da0f414de927a
#
_entry.id   4e93ec31c53b716b196da0f414de927a
#
_cell.length_a   1.000
_cell.length_b   1.000
_cell.length_c   1.000
_cell.angle_alpha   90.00
_cell.angle_beta   90.00
_cell.angle_gamma   90.00
#
_symmetry.space_group_name_H-M   'P 1'
#
loop_
_entity.id
_entity.type
_entity.pdbx_description
1 polymer ?
#
loop_
_entity_poly.entity_id
_entity_poly.type
_entity_poly.pdbx_seq_one_letter_code
_entity_poly.pdbx_strand_id
1 'polypeptide(L)'
;MTPTRQSLASPPCSPLVAALFVQADGCYSKLPTVDAWPESRDARRYAGPLPVVAHPPCSRWSRLARFCEVRHGLKVGADGGCFEAALRSVRTYGGVIEHPAFSKAWAHFGLPRPDTKHKGWTAGACGGYSCYIEQGRYGHPVKKATWLYVFGVSKDKLPELRWGHTPDSRGTISKNQDWRGGMDKWRDSTGHRAANATPPEFRDVLLRIASMANA
;
A
#
# COMPACT_ATOMS: atom_id res chain seq x y z
N MET A 1 -1.44 -57.18 4.48
CA MET A 1 -0.55 -56.05 4.18
C MET A 1 -1.34 -54.98 3.46
N THR A 2 -1.70 -53.91 4.12
CA THR A 2 -2.53 -52.83 3.56
C THR A 2 -1.61 -51.76 2.97
N PRO A 3 -1.79 -51.33 1.73
CA PRO A 3 -0.91 -50.32 1.15
C PRO A 3 -1.22 -48.94 1.78
N THR A 4 -0.19 -48.33 2.34
CA THR A 4 -0.19 -46.96 2.86
C THR A 4 -0.46 -45.98 1.73
N ARG A 5 -1.60 -45.29 1.76
CA ARG A 5 -1.92 -44.18 0.87
C ARG A 5 -0.91 -43.05 1.11
N GLN A 6 0.04 -42.89 0.22
CA GLN A 6 0.85 -41.66 0.16
C GLN A 6 -0.07 -40.49 -0.19
N SER A 7 -0.20 -39.55 0.75
CA SER A 7 -0.84 -38.25 0.52
C SER A 7 -0.02 -37.48 -0.53
N LEU A 8 -0.55 -37.38 -1.74
CA LEU A 8 -0.03 -36.49 -2.76
C LEU A 8 -0.25 -35.04 -2.28
N ALA A 9 0.81 -34.41 -1.81
CA ALA A 9 0.80 -32.98 -1.54
C ALA A 9 0.43 -32.25 -2.84
N SER A 10 -0.62 -31.42 -2.77
CA SER A 10 -1.01 -30.57 -3.91
C SER A 10 0.20 -29.74 -4.36
N PRO A 11 0.40 -29.55 -5.68
CA PRO A 11 1.51 -28.75 -6.16
C PRO A 11 1.43 -27.33 -5.56
N PRO A 12 2.57 -26.70 -5.23
CA PRO A 12 2.59 -25.36 -4.67
C PRO A 12 1.86 -24.41 -5.64
N CYS A 13 0.86 -23.68 -5.12
CA CYS A 13 0.15 -22.68 -5.90
C CYS A 13 1.14 -21.63 -6.38
N SER A 14 1.27 -21.44 -7.69
CA SER A 14 2.12 -20.40 -8.24
C SER A 14 1.65 -19.02 -7.77
N PRO A 15 2.57 -18.09 -7.45
CA PRO A 15 2.17 -16.73 -7.06
C PRO A 15 1.43 -16.02 -8.20
N LEU A 16 0.41 -15.26 -7.84
CA LEU A 16 -0.45 -14.52 -8.76
C LEU A 16 -0.18 -13.01 -8.74
N VAL A 17 0.41 -12.50 -7.66
CA VAL A 17 0.70 -11.07 -7.43
C VAL A 17 2.07 -10.91 -6.78
N ALA A 18 2.84 -9.91 -7.20
CA ALA A 18 4.05 -9.50 -6.51
C ALA A 18 3.75 -8.39 -5.50
N ALA A 19 4.19 -8.55 -4.25
CA ALA A 19 4.06 -7.54 -3.21
C ALA A 19 5.42 -6.87 -2.95
N LEU A 20 5.59 -5.63 -3.40
CA LEU A 20 6.86 -4.89 -3.39
C LEU A 20 6.97 -3.98 -2.17
N PHE A 21 8.19 -3.83 -1.63
CA PHE A 21 8.49 -2.99 -0.46
C PHE A 21 7.69 -3.41 0.77
N VAL A 22 7.57 -4.69 1.02
CA VAL A 22 6.84 -5.27 2.14
C VAL A 22 7.79 -5.75 3.24
N GLN A 23 7.27 -5.93 4.44
CA GLN A 23 8.05 -6.49 5.55
C GLN A 23 8.23 -8.01 5.36
N ALA A 24 9.42 -8.53 5.71
CA ALA A 24 9.75 -9.94 5.56
C ALA A 24 8.81 -10.88 6.36
N ASP A 25 8.31 -10.42 7.50
CA ASP A 25 7.37 -11.12 8.37
C ASP A 25 5.96 -10.50 8.35
N GLY A 26 5.66 -9.67 7.33
CA GLY A 26 4.40 -8.95 7.18
C GLY A 26 3.23 -9.82 6.71
N CYS A 27 2.09 -9.18 6.51
CA CYS A 27 0.86 -9.87 6.14
C CYS A 27 0.88 -10.52 4.75
N TYR A 28 1.83 -10.15 3.88
CA TYR A 28 1.98 -10.70 2.53
C TYR A 28 2.84 -11.98 2.49
N SER A 29 3.87 -12.07 3.33
CA SER A 29 4.89 -13.13 3.26
C SER A 29 4.38 -14.54 3.57
N LYS A 30 3.19 -14.64 4.21
CA LYS A 30 2.57 -15.91 4.56
C LYS A 30 1.56 -16.42 3.53
N LEU A 31 1.36 -15.69 2.43
CA LEU A 31 0.39 -16.04 1.40
C LEU A 31 1.08 -16.80 0.26
N PRO A 32 0.70 -18.06 -0.02
CA PRO A 32 1.34 -18.86 -1.07
C PRO A 32 1.11 -18.31 -2.48
N THR A 33 0.08 -17.46 -2.65
CA THR A 33 -0.25 -16.81 -3.92
C THR A 33 0.45 -15.47 -4.12
N VAL A 34 1.35 -15.07 -3.21
CA VAL A 34 2.04 -13.78 -3.26
C VAL A 34 3.56 -13.96 -3.31
N ASP A 35 4.20 -13.37 -4.32
CA ASP A 35 5.64 -13.22 -4.39
C ASP A 35 6.06 -11.96 -3.60
N ALA A 36 6.45 -12.15 -2.34
CA ALA A 36 6.80 -11.04 -1.45
C ALA A 36 8.24 -10.56 -1.66
N TRP A 37 8.41 -9.25 -1.85
CA TRP A 37 9.68 -8.56 -2.05
C TRP A 37 10.02 -7.67 -0.85
N PRO A 38 10.60 -8.23 0.21
CA PRO A 38 11.10 -7.46 1.35
C PRO A 38 12.38 -6.70 0.99
N GLU A 39 12.88 -5.88 1.92
CA GLU A 39 14.09 -5.08 1.75
C GLU A 39 15.30 -5.92 1.28
N SER A 40 15.45 -7.14 1.78
CA SER A 40 16.54 -8.07 1.40
C SER A 40 16.54 -8.48 -0.08
N ARG A 41 15.40 -8.40 -0.77
CA ARG A 41 15.29 -8.68 -2.21
C ARG A 41 15.43 -7.44 -3.08
N ASP A 42 15.46 -6.26 -2.50
CA ASP A 42 15.49 -4.97 -3.19
C ASP A 42 14.43 -4.83 -4.31
N ALA A 43 13.22 -4.46 -3.92
CA ALA A 43 12.08 -4.35 -4.85
C ALA A 43 12.29 -3.37 -6.02
N ARG A 44 13.33 -2.52 -6.00
CA ARG A 44 13.73 -1.68 -7.14
C ARG A 44 14.20 -2.51 -8.34
N ARG A 45 14.62 -3.75 -8.10
CA ARG A 45 15.09 -4.73 -9.09
C ARG A 45 13.97 -5.61 -9.65
N TYR A 46 12.72 -5.42 -9.22
CA TYR A 46 11.61 -6.21 -9.73
C TYR A 46 11.48 -6.04 -11.26
N ALA A 47 11.41 -7.18 -11.96
CA ALA A 47 11.36 -7.26 -13.42
C ALA A 47 10.18 -8.10 -13.94
N GLY A 48 9.10 -8.21 -13.16
CA GLY A 48 7.86 -8.90 -13.56
C GLY A 48 7.95 -10.44 -13.45
N PRO A 49 7.01 -11.16 -14.05
CA PRO A 49 5.90 -10.67 -14.88
C PRO A 49 4.59 -10.38 -14.13
N LEU A 50 4.51 -10.61 -12.81
CA LEU A 50 3.26 -10.56 -12.05
C LEU A 50 2.77 -9.11 -11.85
N PRO A 51 1.43 -8.88 -11.78
CA PRO A 51 0.88 -7.61 -11.34
C PRO A 51 1.29 -7.29 -9.90
N VAL A 52 1.26 -6.02 -9.55
CA VAL A 52 1.99 -5.50 -8.40
C VAL A 52 1.08 -4.87 -7.36
N VAL A 53 1.29 -5.21 -6.09
CA VAL A 53 0.93 -4.38 -4.93
C VAL A 53 2.20 -3.75 -4.39
N ALA A 54 2.31 -2.41 -4.32
CA ALA A 54 3.52 -1.75 -3.87
C ALA A 54 3.28 -0.82 -2.67
N HIS A 55 4.18 -0.90 -1.67
CA HIS A 55 4.20 -0.07 -0.47
C HIS A 55 5.54 0.68 -0.33
N PRO A 56 5.89 1.58 -1.27
CA PRO A 56 7.17 2.25 -1.23
C PRO A 56 7.35 3.07 0.05
N PRO A 57 8.57 3.24 0.58
CA PRO A 57 8.83 3.99 1.80
C PRO A 57 8.31 5.42 1.76
N CYS A 58 7.51 5.80 2.76
CA CYS A 58 6.81 7.09 2.76
C CYS A 58 7.55 8.22 3.49
N SER A 59 8.64 7.94 4.21
CA SER A 59 9.32 8.91 5.09
C SER A 59 9.77 10.18 4.35
N ARG A 60 10.19 10.07 3.09
CA ARG A 60 10.65 11.18 2.25
C ARG A 60 9.53 11.86 1.43
N TRP A 61 8.33 11.31 1.45
CA TRP A 61 7.20 11.78 0.66
C TRP A 61 5.99 12.23 1.50
N SER A 62 6.00 11.95 2.82
CA SER A 62 4.91 12.28 3.71
C SER A 62 4.69 13.80 3.84
N ARG A 63 3.55 14.20 4.40
CA ARG A 63 3.28 15.62 4.74
C ARG A 63 4.37 16.24 5.60
N LEU A 64 5.02 15.45 6.46
CA LEU A 64 6.09 15.90 7.34
C LEU A 64 7.48 15.89 6.69
N ALA A 65 7.62 15.38 5.47
CA ALA A 65 8.92 15.27 4.80
C ALA A 65 9.65 16.61 4.71
N ARG A 66 8.93 17.74 4.44
CA ARG A 66 9.54 19.08 4.42
C ARG A 66 10.01 19.55 5.80
N PHE A 67 9.30 19.19 6.85
CA PHE A 67 9.76 19.49 8.23
C PHE A 67 11.03 18.69 8.55
N CYS A 68 11.11 17.44 8.15
CA CYS A 68 12.30 16.61 8.30
C CYS A 68 13.47 17.13 7.44
N GLU A 69 13.21 17.69 6.27
CA GLU A 69 14.23 18.33 5.43
C GLU A 69 14.85 19.54 6.13
N VAL A 70 14.02 20.45 6.61
CA VAL A 70 14.49 21.67 7.29
C VAL A 70 15.22 21.34 8.60
N ARG A 71 14.72 20.38 9.38
CA ARG A 71 15.26 20.09 10.71
C ARG A 71 16.44 19.11 10.70
N HIS A 72 16.52 18.22 9.72
CA HIS A 72 17.46 17.10 9.69
C HIS A 72 18.22 16.97 8.37
N GLY A 73 18.10 17.92 7.44
CA GLY A 73 18.74 17.85 6.13
C GLY A 73 18.24 16.70 5.23
N LEU A 74 17.13 16.11 5.56
CA LEU A 74 16.60 14.91 4.89
C LEU A 74 15.74 15.31 3.69
N LYS A 75 16.33 15.47 2.51
CA LYS A 75 15.67 15.96 1.29
C LYS A 75 14.37 15.24 0.98
N VAL A 76 13.32 16.01 0.65
CA VAL A 76 12.08 15.49 0.11
C VAL A 76 12.39 14.72 -1.18
N GLY A 77 11.80 13.53 -1.33
CA GLY A 77 12.00 12.70 -2.51
C GLY A 77 13.26 11.83 -2.52
N ALA A 78 14.19 12.02 -1.58
CA ALA A 78 15.40 11.21 -1.48
C ALA A 78 15.12 9.85 -0.81
N ASP A 79 14.31 9.01 -1.46
CA ASP A 79 13.94 7.66 -1.01
C ASP A 79 14.75 6.53 -1.67
N GLY A 80 15.84 6.88 -2.34
CA GLY A 80 16.68 5.93 -3.07
C GLY A 80 16.02 5.36 -4.33
N GLY A 81 15.05 6.08 -4.91
CA GLY A 81 14.33 5.66 -6.12
C GLY A 81 13.24 4.61 -5.88
N CYS A 82 12.84 4.39 -4.62
CA CYS A 82 11.86 3.36 -4.30
C CYS A 82 10.47 3.66 -4.88
N PHE A 83 9.99 4.92 -4.76
CA PHE A 83 8.68 5.27 -5.31
C PHE A 83 8.68 5.23 -6.85
N GLU A 84 9.74 5.70 -7.48
CA GLU A 84 9.89 5.63 -8.94
C GLU A 84 9.88 4.18 -9.44
N ALA A 85 10.61 3.29 -8.77
CA ALA A 85 10.62 1.87 -9.10
C ALA A 85 9.25 1.20 -8.90
N ALA A 86 8.54 1.54 -7.82
CA ALA A 86 7.16 1.09 -7.59
C ALA A 86 6.23 1.54 -8.72
N LEU A 87 6.32 2.83 -9.11
CA LEU A 87 5.49 3.41 -10.18
C LEU A 87 5.79 2.75 -11.54
N ARG A 88 7.07 2.57 -11.87
CA ARG A 88 7.49 1.86 -13.07
C ARG A 88 6.91 0.43 -13.09
N SER A 89 7.06 -0.32 -12.01
CA SER A 89 6.56 -1.68 -11.92
C SER A 89 5.04 -1.75 -12.09
N VAL A 90 4.28 -0.89 -11.41
CA VAL A 90 2.83 -0.83 -11.53
C VAL A 90 2.38 -0.41 -12.93
N ARG A 91 3.10 0.53 -13.59
CA ARG A 91 2.77 0.93 -14.96
C ARG A 91 3.12 -0.12 -16.00
N THR A 92 4.13 -0.95 -15.75
CA THR A 92 4.56 -2.00 -16.68
C THR A 92 3.73 -3.28 -16.54
N TYR A 93 3.45 -3.70 -15.32
CA TYR A 93 2.83 -5.00 -15.05
C TYR A 93 1.39 -4.90 -14.54
N GLY A 94 0.88 -3.69 -14.38
CA GLY A 94 -0.41 -3.43 -13.75
C GLY A 94 -0.37 -3.55 -12.24
N GLY A 95 -1.40 -3.06 -11.56
CA GLY A 95 -1.55 -3.21 -10.12
C GLY A 95 -1.81 -1.91 -9.36
N VAL A 96 -1.36 -1.84 -8.10
CA VAL A 96 -1.70 -0.75 -7.18
C VAL A 96 -0.51 -0.31 -6.34
N ILE A 97 -0.36 1.02 -6.17
CA ILE A 97 0.51 1.64 -5.16
C ILE A 97 -0.35 2.11 -3.99
N GLU A 98 0.03 1.75 -2.79
CA GLU A 98 -0.50 2.29 -1.53
C GLU A 98 0.49 3.27 -0.92
N HIS A 99 -0.01 4.45 -0.52
CA HIS A 99 0.82 5.44 0.16
C HIS A 99 -0.03 6.31 1.11
N PRO A 100 0.56 6.91 2.15
CA PRO A 100 -0.18 7.83 3.01
C PRO A 100 -0.83 8.96 2.21
N ALA A 101 -2.05 9.31 2.57
CA ALA A 101 -2.76 10.42 1.95
C ALA A 101 -1.96 11.72 2.03
N PHE A 102 -2.09 12.55 0.99
CA PHE A 102 -1.35 13.81 0.82
C PHE A 102 0.16 13.62 0.61
N SER A 103 0.56 12.46 0.15
CA SER A 103 1.93 12.21 -0.28
C SER A 103 2.37 13.20 -1.36
N LYS A 104 3.57 13.76 -1.19
CA LYS A 104 4.19 14.65 -2.18
C LYS A 104 4.59 13.92 -3.45
N ALA A 105 4.72 12.59 -3.41
CA ALA A 105 5.02 11.79 -4.59
C ALA A 105 3.95 11.94 -5.68
N TRP A 106 2.66 12.12 -5.31
CA TRP A 106 1.60 12.31 -6.31
C TRP A 106 1.85 13.52 -7.20
N ALA A 107 2.16 14.67 -6.61
CA ALA A 107 2.47 15.87 -7.39
C ALA A 107 3.79 15.73 -8.15
N HIS A 108 4.80 15.10 -7.54
CA HIS A 108 6.13 14.93 -8.15
C HIS A 108 6.08 14.06 -9.42
N PHE A 109 5.31 12.98 -9.39
CA PHE A 109 5.19 12.05 -10.51
C PHE A 109 3.94 12.28 -11.38
N GLY A 110 3.22 13.39 -11.21
CA GLY A 110 2.05 13.74 -12.02
C GLY A 110 0.88 12.76 -11.88
N LEU A 111 0.72 12.14 -10.70
CA LEU A 111 -0.39 11.21 -10.46
C LEU A 111 -1.70 11.97 -10.21
N PRO A 112 -2.87 11.39 -10.59
CA PRO A 112 -4.16 12.04 -10.37
C PRO A 112 -4.41 12.21 -8.87
N ARG A 113 -4.58 13.47 -8.43
CA ARG A 113 -4.82 13.75 -7.02
C ARG A 113 -6.23 13.30 -6.63
N PRO A 114 -6.38 12.40 -5.65
CA PRO A 114 -7.69 11.99 -5.18
C PRO A 114 -8.48 13.16 -4.61
N ASP A 115 -9.77 13.22 -4.94
CA ASP A 115 -10.67 14.12 -4.24
C ASP A 115 -11.03 13.52 -2.88
N THR A 116 -10.70 14.24 -1.81
CA THR A 116 -10.97 13.79 -0.44
C THR A 116 -12.42 14.04 0.00
N LYS A 117 -13.17 14.83 -0.75
CA LYS A 117 -14.59 15.14 -0.50
C LYS A 117 -15.52 14.20 -1.24
N HIS A 118 -15.13 13.76 -2.43
CA HIS A 118 -15.91 12.85 -3.26
C HIS A 118 -15.43 11.41 -3.07
N LYS A 119 -16.39 10.52 -2.96
CA LYS A 119 -16.15 9.08 -2.96
C LYS A 119 -15.88 8.63 -4.38
N GLY A 120 -14.93 7.72 -4.56
CA GLY A 120 -14.69 7.11 -5.86
C GLY A 120 -13.27 7.32 -6.40
N TRP A 121 -13.12 6.97 -7.66
CA TRP A 121 -11.87 6.94 -8.38
C TRP A 121 -11.70 8.19 -9.26
N THR A 122 -10.55 8.86 -9.14
CA THR A 122 -10.16 10.00 -9.96
C THR A 122 -9.24 9.52 -11.09
N ALA A 123 -9.65 9.75 -12.34
CA ALA A 123 -8.85 9.38 -13.52
C ALA A 123 -7.64 10.31 -13.70
N GLY A 124 -6.52 9.76 -14.15
CA GLY A 124 -5.32 10.49 -14.54
C GLY A 124 -5.20 10.73 -16.05
N ALA A 125 -4.62 11.86 -16.45
CA ALA A 125 -4.39 12.19 -17.87
C ALA A 125 -3.44 11.18 -18.54
N CYS A 126 -2.47 10.63 -17.79
CA CYS A 126 -1.52 9.62 -18.30
C CYS A 126 -1.99 8.17 -18.02
N GLY A 127 -3.29 7.96 -17.83
CA GLY A 127 -3.87 6.67 -17.45
C GLY A 127 -3.79 6.39 -15.97
N GLY A 128 -4.50 5.36 -15.54
CA GLY A 128 -4.62 4.97 -14.14
C GLY A 128 -5.61 5.83 -13.36
N TYR A 129 -5.86 5.41 -12.14
CA TYR A 129 -6.87 5.97 -11.26
C TYR A 129 -6.31 6.12 -9.86
N SER A 130 -6.68 7.18 -9.18
CA SER A 130 -6.38 7.34 -7.75
C SER A 130 -7.64 7.47 -6.93
N CYS A 131 -7.57 7.07 -5.65
CA CYS A 131 -8.65 7.31 -4.71
C CYS A 131 -8.12 7.62 -3.31
N TYR A 132 -8.98 8.20 -2.48
CA TYR A 132 -8.78 8.39 -1.05
C TYR A 132 -9.59 7.37 -0.28
N ILE A 133 -8.96 6.75 0.71
CA ILE A 133 -9.59 5.75 1.58
C ILE A 133 -8.97 5.79 2.98
N GLU A 134 -9.70 5.29 3.96
CA GLU A 134 -9.22 5.15 5.33
C GLU A 134 -9.13 3.70 5.73
N GLN A 135 -7.92 3.23 6.08
CA GLN A 135 -7.69 1.82 6.44
C GLN A 135 -8.42 1.41 7.74
N GLY A 136 -8.83 2.37 8.57
CA GLY A 136 -9.67 2.09 9.73
C GLY A 136 -11.01 1.45 9.39
N ARG A 137 -11.51 1.65 8.16
CA ARG A 137 -12.70 0.95 7.67
C ARG A 137 -12.45 -0.52 7.30
N TYR A 138 -11.20 -0.96 7.35
CA TYR A 138 -10.74 -2.32 7.05
C TYR A 138 -9.99 -2.93 8.24
N GLY A 139 -10.31 -2.51 9.46
CA GLY A 139 -9.78 -3.09 10.68
C GLY A 139 -8.47 -2.47 11.19
N HIS A 140 -7.96 -1.38 10.58
CA HIS A 140 -6.86 -0.64 11.22
C HIS A 140 -7.35 0.08 12.48
N PRO A 141 -6.60 0.04 13.61
CA PRO A 141 -7.07 0.62 14.89
C PRO A 141 -7.21 2.14 14.86
N VAL A 142 -6.60 2.80 13.88
CA VAL A 142 -6.75 4.25 13.68
C VAL A 142 -7.12 4.55 12.23
N LYS A 143 -7.54 5.78 11.96
CA LYS A 143 -7.96 6.26 10.65
C LYS A 143 -7.07 5.85 9.49
N LYS A 144 -5.74 5.99 9.60
CA LYS A 144 -4.73 5.72 8.55
C LYS A 144 -5.21 6.13 7.14
N ALA A 145 -5.30 7.45 6.93
CA ALA A 145 -5.69 8.04 5.66
C ALA A 145 -4.68 7.69 4.56
N THR A 146 -5.16 7.17 3.44
CA THR A 146 -4.38 6.50 2.42
C THR A 146 -4.81 6.97 1.03
N TRP A 147 -3.86 7.11 0.12
CA TRP A 147 -4.06 7.24 -1.31
C TRP A 147 -3.64 5.97 -2.01
N LEU A 148 -4.47 5.53 -2.96
CA LEU A 148 -4.16 4.46 -3.90
C LEU A 148 -3.95 5.05 -5.29
N TYR A 149 -3.02 4.48 -6.04
CA TYR A 149 -2.89 4.65 -7.48
C TYR A 149 -2.97 3.28 -8.13
N VAL A 150 -3.89 3.11 -9.06
CA VAL A 150 -4.13 1.86 -9.80
C VAL A 150 -3.84 2.08 -11.27
N PHE A 151 -3.17 1.13 -11.90
CA PHE A 151 -2.90 1.12 -13.33
C PHE A 151 -3.13 -0.27 -13.94
N GLY A 152 -3.54 -0.33 -15.20
CA GLY A 152 -3.80 -1.58 -15.91
C GLY A 152 -5.17 -2.22 -15.59
N VAL A 153 -6.03 -1.54 -14.82
CA VAL A 153 -7.40 -1.97 -14.52
C VAL A 153 -8.37 -1.00 -15.19
N SER A 154 -9.32 -1.49 -15.96
CA SER A 154 -10.36 -0.65 -16.57
C SER A 154 -11.32 -0.10 -15.52
N LYS A 155 -11.93 1.06 -15.81
CA LYS A 155 -12.77 1.79 -14.86
C LYS A 155 -13.95 0.96 -14.33
N ASP A 156 -14.56 0.20 -15.18
CA ASP A 156 -15.72 -0.66 -14.90
C ASP A 156 -15.37 -1.87 -14.00
N LYS A 157 -14.10 -2.29 -14.02
CA LYS A 157 -13.58 -3.36 -13.15
C LYS A 157 -13.08 -2.85 -11.80
N LEU A 158 -12.90 -1.52 -11.62
CA LEU A 158 -12.46 -0.99 -10.34
C LEU A 158 -13.49 -1.28 -9.24
N PRO A 159 -13.08 -1.85 -8.11
CA PRO A 159 -14.02 -2.26 -7.07
C PRO A 159 -14.64 -1.04 -6.37
N GLU A 160 -15.89 -1.20 -5.94
CA GLU A 160 -16.47 -0.32 -4.94
C GLU A 160 -15.74 -0.53 -3.61
N LEU A 161 -15.25 0.55 -3.03
CA LEU A 161 -14.52 0.52 -1.77
C LEU A 161 -15.41 1.05 -0.63
N ARG A 162 -14.99 0.81 0.61
CA ARG A 162 -15.66 1.39 1.78
C ARG A 162 -15.29 2.86 1.91
N TRP A 163 -15.99 3.69 1.14
CA TRP A 163 -15.77 5.14 1.12
C TRP A 163 -16.15 5.84 2.42
N GLY A 164 -15.54 7.00 2.64
CA GLY A 164 -15.88 7.89 3.75
C GLY A 164 -14.96 7.72 4.96
N HIS A 165 -15.35 8.38 6.05
CA HIS A 165 -14.54 8.43 7.26
C HIS A 165 -14.70 7.17 8.11
N THR A 166 -13.64 6.83 8.83
CA THR A 166 -13.65 5.75 9.82
C THR A 166 -14.52 6.17 11.00
N PRO A 167 -15.59 5.43 11.30
CA PRO A 167 -16.35 5.64 12.52
C PRO A 167 -15.46 5.38 13.74
N ASP A 168 -15.65 6.14 14.81
CA ASP A 168 -15.05 5.88 16.14
C ASP A 168 -13.53 5.60 16.14
N SER A 169 -12.81 6.25 15.21
CA SER A 169 -11.37 6.06 15.14
C SER A 169 -10.69 6.58 16.40
N ARG A 170 -9.80 5.76 17.00
CA ARG A 170 -9.00 6.11 18.18
C ARG A 170 -7.96 7.21 17.91
N GLY A 171 -8.06 7.91 16.78
CA GLY A 171 -7.13 8.96 16.36
C GLY A 171 -6.64 8.82 14.94
N THR A 172 -5.61 9.56 14.60
CA THR A 172 -5.00 9.56 13.26
C THR A 172 -3.49 9.38 13.39
N ILE A 173 -2.87 8.71 12.41
CA ILE A 173 -1.40 8.60 12.33
C ILE A 173 -0.76 9.96 12.04
N SER A 174 -1.52 10.93 11.52
CA SER A 174 -1.01 12.28 11.22
C SER A 174 -0.94 13.14 12.48
N LYS A 175 0.25 13.59 12.83
CA LYS A 175 0.60 14.36 14.04
C LYS A 175 -0.09 15.72 14.22
N ASN A 176 -0.94 16.18 13.32
CA ASN A 176 -1.33 17.58 13.29
C ASN A 176 -2.62 17.94 14.03
N GLN A 177 -3.32 17.03 14.67
CA GLN A 177 -4.54 17.42 15.38
C GLN A 177 -4.65 16.98 16.84
N ASP A 178 -3.89 15.97 17.30
CA ASP A 178 -4.06 15.47 18.67
C ASP A 178 -2.73 15.14 19.38
N TRP A 179 -1.81 16.09 19.39
CA TRP A 179 -0.53 15.92 20.06
C TRP A 179 -0.61 15.84 21.60
N ARG A 180 -1.79 15.99 22.18
CA ARG A 180 -1.96 16.15 23.63
C ARG A 180 -2.43 14.90 24.39
N GLY A 181 -2.33 13.69 23.84
CA GLY A 181 -2.53 12.53 24.71
C GLY A 181 -2.98 11.21 24.14
N GLY A 182 -3.37 11.09 22.86
CA GLY A 182 -3.91 9.84 22.34
C GLY A 182 -2.93 8.94 21.61
N MET A 183 -2.00 9.51 20.85
CA MET A 183 -1.14 8.75 19.95
C MET A 183 0.11 8.18 20.63
N ASP A 184 0.62 8.84 21.68
CA ASP A 184 1.80 8.35 22.37
C ASP A 184 1.49 7.06 23.14
N LYS A 185 0.34 6.97 23.81
CA LYS A 185 -0.08 5.73 24.49
C LYS A 185 -0.26 4.55 23.52
N TRP A 186 -0.78 4.81 22.31
CA TRP A 186 -0.95 3.75 21.34
C TRP A 186 0.39 3.35 20.67
N ARG A 187 1.28 4.30 20.40
CA ARG A 187 2.65 4.04 19.91
C ARG A 187 3.49 3.28 20.93
N ASP A 188 3.36 3.60 22.19
CA ASP A 188 4.11 2.95 23.27
C ASP A 188 3.61 1.53 23.53
N SER A 189 2.31 1.26 23.34
CA SER A 189 1.72 -0.06 23.58
C SER A 189 1.85 -1.03 22.39
N THR A 190 1.92 -0.55 21.15
CA THR A 190 1.94 -1.37 19.94
C THR A 190 3.11 -1.10 19.00
N GLY A 191 3.87 -0.02 19.24
CA GLY A 191 5.05 0.37 18.47
C GLY A 191 4.77 0.89 17.06
N HIS A 192 5.81 1.43 16.43
CA HIS A 192 5.78 1.92 15.06
C HIS A 192 5.33 0.88 14.02
N ARG A 193 5.57 -0.39 14.32
CA ARG A 193 5.27 -1.52 13.45
C ARG A 193 3.78 -1.70 13.24
N ALA A 194 2.99 -1.63 14.31
CA ALA A 194 1.54 -1.74 14.24
C ALA A 194 0.88 -0.53 13.57
N ALA A 195 1.46 0.69 13.76
CA ALA A 195 0.98 1.90 13.10
C ALA A 195 1.12 1.83 11.56
N ASN A 196 2.18 1.17 11.08
CA ASN A 196 2.47 1.03 9.66
C ASN A 196 1.86 -0.23 9.04
N ALA A 197 1.42 -1.19 9.85
CA ALA A 197 0.86 -2.44 9.37
C ALA A 197 -0.33 -2.22 8.42
N THR A 198 -0.43 -3.07 7.43
CA THR A 198 -1.60 -3.13 6.55
C THR A 198 -2.57 -4.17 7.12
N PRO A 199 -3.82 -3.81 7.44
CA PRO A 199 -4.80 -4.79 7.91
C PRO A 199 -5.00 -5.91 6.89
N PRO A 200 -5.22 -7.17 7.32
CA PRO A 200 -5.44 -8.28 6.40
C PRO A 200 -6.59 -8.03 5.42
N GLU A 201 -7.69 -7.47 5.86
CA GLU A 201 -8.84 -7.17 5.00
C GLU A 201 -8.48 -6.11 3.94
N PHE A 202 -7.67 -5.11 4.28
CA PHE A 202 -7.20 -4.11 3.31
C PHE A 202 -6.18 -4.69 2.34
N ARG A 203 -5.25 -5.52 2.82
CA ARG A 203 -4.34 -6.30 1.98
C ARG A 203 -5.11 -7.08 0.91
N ASP A 204 -6.19 -7.76 1.29
CA ASP A 204 -6.97 -8.59 0.38
C ASP A 204 -7.67 -7.74 -0.70
N VAL A 205 -8.10 -6.53 -0.36
CA VAL A 205 -8.58 -5.54 -1.34
C VAL A 205 -7.49 -5.16 -2.35
N LEU A 206 -6.27 -4.88 -1.88
CA LEU A 206 -5.15 -4.52 -2.76
C LEU A 206 -4.76 -5.69 -3.69
N LEU A 207 -4.70 -6.91 -3.16
CA LEU A 207 -4.43 -8.11 -3.94
C LEU A 207 -5.50 -8.34 -5.01
N ARG A 208 -6.77 -8.15 -4.67
CA ARG A 208 -7.88 -8.24 -5.63
C ARG A 208 -7.76 -7.19 -6.74
N ILE A 209 -7.43 -5.94 -6.40
CA ILE A 209 -7.20 -4.89 -7.40
C ILE A 209 -6.05 -5.28 -8.33
N ALA A 210 -4.93 -5.72 -7.77
CA ALA A 210 -3.77 -6.10 -8.58
C ALA A 210 -4.07 -7.27 -9.52
N SER A 211 -4.79 -8.30 -9.05
CA SER A 211 -5.14 -9.46 -9.89
C SER A 211 -6.07 -9.13 -11.06
N MET A 212 -6.77 -7.99 -11.04
CA MET A 212 -7.63 -7.52 -12.12
C MET A 212 -6.83 -6.82 -13.25
N ALA A 213 -5.56 -6.48 -13.02
CA ALA A 213 -4.78 -5.68 -13.97
C ALA A 213 -4.44 -6.43 -15.27
N ASN A 214 -4.47 -7.76 -15.26
CA ASN A 214 -4.12 -8.63 -16.39
C ASN A 214 -5.28 -9.55 -16.83
N ALA A 215 -6.50 -9.24 -16.43
CA ALA A 215 -7.69 -10.03 -16.76
C ALA A 215 -8.46 -9.47 -17.97
#